data_d43608b8c556c8b9bc9762bb7f59d3fa
#
_entry.id   d43608b8c556c8b9bc9762bb7f59d3fa
#
_cell.length_a   1.000
_cell.length_b   1.000
_cell.length_c   1.000
_cell.angle_alpha   90.00
_cell.angle_beta   90.00
_cell.angle_gamma   90.00
#
_symmetry.space_group_name_H-M   'P 1'
#
loop_
_entity.id
_entity.type
_entity.pdbx_description
1 polymer ?
#
loop_
_entity_poly.entity_id
_entity_poly.type
_entity_poly.pdbx_seq_one_letter_code
_entity_poly.pdbx_strand_id
1 'polypeptide(L)'
;MKPIELFMQFFRREGWVYAIGLSMLIAIDIAFLFVPQLIGNAIDTLSHNKEGLVYYIIYFILLFIIITILKVISRRTLLGSIRRMEYLFREILCSKALQIKTTYYETNGPGKVMALMTNDVTSLRVALGLGVMIVVDIIFYSIVGSIILIQKIDGLLAFKIMTPVFFIIVAIFVLGRKLRAKQRSAQATYSDMTEFGQELFQGIDVIRAFNRERIISDSFEKINKLNYKKNMDVALLDSVLTPLTRIAPFICISISIFICGHLAVEGYMTIGEFVTINSFIMLIVGPLIGFGGLISIVQKGLASLDRITDFLRLPIESIDDSTEVLPLEDINIRYLDFNYENSKGHALSRICTTIPKGSFIGIVGKPGSGKSTLFKLLIGLQESPAKAIYFGNQDISDIPISKLRNSIAYVPTQSYLLSTTIEDNIKFGKDLPMHESVEVAAKKADLYRDLGVLLHNDLHNLAEEGHDLSGGQKQRINMARGFYKNAPYLLLDDCFSALDAVTVNTILDTLHTVNEQTILCISQRLEVIEKADKIIVFDEGHIVEEGTHEELLNRNGLYKTLYDAQKGEVHNEKA
;
A
#
# COMPACT_ATOMS: atom_id res chain seq x y z
N MET A 1 -16.44 0.92 -9.15
CA MET A 1 -16.05 0.06 -10.28
C MET A 1 -16.28 -1.40 -9.91
N LYS A 2 -16.94 -2.20 -10.75
CA LYS A 2 -17.12 -3.63 -10.47
C LYS A 2 -15.85 -4.40 -10.84
N PRO A 3 -15.51 -5.55 -10.17
CA PRO A 3 -14.33 -6.36 -10.53
C PRO A 3 -14.27 -6.69 -12.02
N ILE A 4 -15.43 -6.96 -12.60
CA ILE A 4 -15.59 -7.27 -14.03
C ILE A 4 -15.15 -6.11 -14.93
N GLU A 5 -15.41 -4.87 -14.54
CA GLU A 5 -15.03 -3.67 -15.32
C GLU A 5 -13.51 -3.49 -15.36
N LEU A 6 -12.83 -3.76 -14.24
CA LEU A 6 -11.36 -3.71 -14.14
C LEU A 6 -10.70 -4.73 -15.07
N PHE A 7 -11.20 -5.98 -15.03
CA PHE A 7 -10.73 -7.03 -15.94
C PHE A 7 -11.11 -6.75 -17.38
N MET A 8 -12.27 -6.18 -17.62
CA MET A 8 -12.71 -5.84 -18.98
C MET A 8 -11.82 -4.76 -19.62
N GLN A 9 -11.35 -3.78 -18.84
CA GLN A 9 -10.36 -2.80 -19.32
C GLN A 9 -9.04 -3.46 -19.69
N PHE A 10 -8.54 -4.37 -18.86
CA PHE A 10 -7.34 -5.14 -19.16
C PHE A 10 -7.52 -6.00 -20.41
N PHE A 11 -8.59 -6.81 -20.49
CA PHE A 11 -8.83 -7.70 -21.62
C PHE A 11 -9.11 -6.97 -22.94
N ARG A 12 -9.73 -5.79 -22.90
CA ARG A 12 -9.88 -4.94 -24.10
C ARG A 12 -8.54 -4.47 -24.63
N ARG A 13 -7.59 -4.16 -23.76
CA ARG A 13 -6.28 -3.61 -24.12
C ARG A 13 -5.25 -4.69 -24.45
N GLU A 14 -5.19 -5.74 -23.65
CA GLU A 14 -4.11 -6.74 -23.67
C GLU A 14 -4.59 -8.17 -23.93
N GLY A 15 -5.90 -8.41 -24.01
CA GLY A 15 -6.48 -9.74 -24.10
C GLY A 15 -6.01 -10.55 -25.31
N TRP A 16 -5.77 -9.88 -26.45
CA TRP A 16 -5.23 -10.53 -27.63
C TRP A 16 -3.79 -11.05 -27.42
N VAL A 17 -2.94 -10.22 -26.82
CA VAL A 17 -1.55 -10.61 -26.50
C VAL A 17 -1.51 -11.75 -25.49
N TYR A 18 -2.41 -11.69 -24.50
CA TYR A 18 -2.56 -12.74 -23.50
C TYR A 18 -3.05 -14.05 -24.13
N ALA A 19 -4.02 -14.00 -25.06
CA ALA A 19 -4.53 -15.16 -25.79
C ALA A 19 -3.46 -15.80 -26.68
N ILE A 20 -2.63 -15.00 -27.36
CA ILE A 20 -1.46 -15.53 -28.11
C ILE A 20 -0.52 -16.27 -27.17
N GLY A 21 -0.18 -15.67 -26.02
CA GLY A 21 0.70 -16.30 -25.03
C GLY A 21 0.15 -17.63 -24.52
N LEU A 22 -1.17 -17.69 -24.27
CA LEU A 22 -1.87 -18.91 -23.85
C LEU A 22 -1.89 -19.97 -24.95
N SER A 23 -2.17 -19.60 -26.21
CA SER A 23 -2.15 -20.52 -27.32
C SER A 23 -0.75 -21.10 -27.58
N MET A 24 0.31 -20.29 -27.41
CA MET A 24 1.69 -20.79 -27.50
C MET A 24 2.03 -21.75 -26.36
N LEU A 25 1.52 -21.50 -25.14
CA LEU A 25 1.68 -22.42 -24.00
C LEU A 25 1.03 -23.76 -24.30
N ILE A 26 -0.21 -23.76 -24.81
CA ILE A 26 -0.92 -24.99 -25.24
C ILE A 26 -0.13 -25.73 -26.34
N ALA A 27 0.39 -25.01 -27.32
CA ALA A 27 1.21 -25.61 -28.38
C ALA A 27 2.50 -26.26 -27.84
N ILE A 28 3.12 -25.67 -26.82
CA ILE A 28 4.27 -26.23 -26.10
C ILE A 28 3.88 -27.57 -25.45
N ASP A 29 2.77 -27.60 -24.73
CA ASP A 29 2.34 -28.79 -24.00
C ASP A 29 1.98 -29.94 -24.97
N ILE A 30 1.31 -29.60 -26.07
CA ILE A 30 1.06 -30.57 -27.16
C ILE A 30 2.38 -31.09 -27.70
N ALA A 31 3.35 -30.22 -27.98
CA ALA A 31 4.66 -30.64 -28.50
C ALA A 31 5.41 -31.54 -27.51
N PHE A 32 5.32 -31.28 -26.21
CA PHE A 32 5.91 -32.12 -25.16
C PHE A 32 5.31 -33.53 -25.09
N LEU A 33 4.03 -33.72 -25.46
CA LEU A 33 3.39 -35.03 -25.50
C LEU A 33 3.97 -35.96 -26.57
N PHE A 34 4.64 -35.41 -27.59
CA PHE A 34 5.35 -36.22 -28.62
C PHE A 34 6.73 -36.71 -28.16
N VAL A 35 7.33 -36.08 -27.13
CA VAL A 35 8.68 -36.43 -26.66
C VAL A 35 8.78 -37.89 -26.21
N PRO A 36 7.89 -38.45 -25.36
CA PRO A 36 7.92 -39.85 -24.96
C PRO A 36 7.87 -40.82 -26.17
N GLN A 37 7.04 -40.51 -27.16
CA GLN A 37 6.88 -41.36 -28.36
C GLN A 37 8.15 -41.34 -29.21
N LEU A 38 8.78 -40.18 -29.41
CA LEU A 38 10.02 -40.07 -30.17
C LEU A 38 11.16 -40.84 -29.49
N ILE A 39 11.25 -40.82 -28.16
CA ILE A 39 12.24 -41.58 -27.39
C ILE A 39 12.02 -43.07 -27.59
N GLY A 40 10.79 -43.54 -27.46
CA GLY A 40 10.46 -44.95 -27.63
C GLY A 40 10.76 -45.46 -29.05
N ASN A 41 10.31 -44.73 -30.07
CA ASN A 41 10.58 -45.10 -31.45
C ASN A 41 12.08 -45.08 -31.79
N ALA A 42 12.84 -44.16 -31.23
CA ALA A 42 14.30 -44.12 -31.40
C ALA A 42 14.98 -45.35 -30.79
N ILE A 43 14.51 -45.84 -29.62
CA ILE A 43 15.03 -47.05 -28.99
C ILE A 43 14.70 -48.30 -29.78
N ASP A 44 13.48 -48.43 -30.29
CA ASP A 44 13.10 -49.57 -31.12
C ASP A 44 13.88 -49.60 -32.43
N THR A 45 14.11 -48.44 -33.04
CA THR A 45 14.92 -48.34 -34.26
C THR A 45 16.38 -48.69 -34.02
N LEU A 46 16.93 -48.37 -32.84
CA LEU A 46 18.31 -48.72 -32.48
C LEU A 46 18.57 -50.23 -32.52
N SER A 47 17.56 -51.06 -32.20
CA SER A 47 17.65 -52.52 -32.22
C SER A 47 17.63 -53.12 -33.62
N HIS A 48 17.10 -52.37 -34.63
CA HIS A 48 16.87 -52.93 -35.98
C HIS A 48 17.66 -52.20 -37.09
N ASN A 49 17.88 -50.89 -36.99
CA ASN A 49 18.50 -50.09 -38.05
C ASN A 49 19.24 -48.86 -37.49
N LYS A 50 20.58 -48.91 -37.50
CA LYS A 50 21.43 -47.81 -36.98
C LYS A 50 21.31 -46.52 -37.82
N GLU A 51 21.06 -46.62 -39.13
CA GLU A 51 20.92 -45.44 -40.00
C GLU A 51 19.61 -44.68 -39.71
N GLY A 52 18.54 -45.40 -39.36
CA GLY A 52 17.27 -44.79 -38.95
C GLY A 52 17.34 -43.94 -37.69
N LEU A 53 18.28 -44.24 -36.77
CA LEU A 53 18.45 -43.50 -35.52
C LEU A 53 18.80 -42.02 -35.73
N VAL A 54 19.58 -41.72 -36.79
CA VAL A 54 19.98 -40.32 -37.08
C VAL A 54 18.77 -39.43 -37.35
N TYR A 55 17.74 -39.95 -38.01
CA TYR A 55 16.50 -39.20 -38.29
C TYR A 55 15.75 -38.87 -37.00
N TYR A 56 15.66 -39.79 -36.03
CA TYR A 56 15.01 -39.53 -34.75
C TYR A 56 15.79 -38.51 -33.90
N ILE A 57 17.12 -38.51 -33.94
CA ILE A 57 17.96 -37.51 -33.28
C ILE A 57 17.70 -36.12 -33.89
N ILE A 58 17.63 -36.04 -35.23
CA ILE A 58 17.33 -34.77 -35.92
C ILE A 58 15.92 -34.28 -35.55
N TYR A 59 14.89 -35.14 -35.57
CA TYR A 59 13.53 -34.79 -35.17
C TYR A 59 13.47 -34.32 -33.72
N PHE A 60 14.21 -34.95 -32.81
CA PHE A 60 14.30 -34.59 -31.41
C PHE A 60 14.91 -33.18 -31.24
N ILE A 61 16.03 -32.92 -31.90
CA ILE A 61 16.68 -31.59 -31.87
C ILE A 61 15.74 -30.52 -32.43
N LEU A 62 15.12 -30.78 -33.59
CA LEU A 62 14.18 -29.82 -34.18
C LEU A 62 12.98 -29.54 -33.27
N LEU A 63 12.40 -30.59 -32.67
CA LEU A 63 11.29 -30.45 -31.73
C LEU A 63 11.68 -29.59 -30.54
N PHE A 64 12.87 -29.80 -29.93
CA PHE A 64 13.34 -28.99 -28.81
C PHE A 64 13.65 -27.54 -29.20
N ILE A 65 14.15 -27.30 -30.41
CA ILE A 65 14.32 -25.94 -30.95
C ILE A 65 12.96 -25.24 -31.05
N ILE A 66 11.95 -25.91 -31.64
CA ILE A 66 10.59 -25.38 -31.77
C ILE A 66 9.99 -25.11 -30.41
N ILE A 67 10.06 -26.03 -29.46
CA ILE A 67 9.58 -25.86 -28.08
C ILE A 67 10.26 -24.67 -27.43
N THR A 68 11.58 -24.51 -27.63
CA THR A 68 12.33 -23.37 -27.03
C THR A 68 11.86 -22.04 -27.60
N ILE A 69 11.68 -21.96 -28.92
CA ILE A 69 11.17 -20.73 -29.56
C ILE A 69 9.77 -20.40 -29.07
N LEU A 70 8.85 -21.37 -29.07
CA LEU A 70 7.49 -21.22 -28.57
C LEU A 70 7.50 -20.77 -27.08
N LYS A 71 8.38 -21.33 -26.25
CA LYS A 71 8.52 -20.98 -24.83
C LYS A 71 8.99 -19.54 -24.63
N VAL A 72 9.92 -19.07 -25.44
CA VAL A 72 10.36 -17.66 -25.40
C VAL A 72 9.21 -16.74 -25.79
N ILE A 73 8.49 -17.06 -26.87
CA ILE A 73 7.34 -16.26 -27.33
C ILE A 73 6.23 -16.26 -26.28
N SER A 74 5.84 -17.42 -25.76
CA SER A 74 4.81 -17.56 -24.72
C SER A 74 5.17 -16.79 -23.46
N ARG A 75 6.40 -16.91 -22.97
CA ARG A 75 6.84 -16.14 -21.78
C ARG A 75 6.83 -14.65 -22.03
N ARG A 76 7.31 -14.19 -23.19
CA ARG A 76 7.34 -12.76 -23.51
C ARG A 76 5.93 -12.17 -23.66
N THR A 77 5.01 -12.88 -24.28
CA THR A 77 3.62 -12.43 -24.49
C THR A 77 2.79 -12.55 -23.22
N LEU A 78 2.71 -13.74 -22.63
CA LEU A 78 1.88 -13.99 -21.45
C LEU A 78 2.36 -13.22 -20.23
N LEU A 79 3.62 -13.40 -19.81
CA LEU A 79 4.16 -12.71 -18.65
C LEU A 79 4.30 -11.20 -18.89
N GLY A 80 4.59 -10.78 -20.13
CA GLY A 80 4.62 -9.36 -20.51
C GLY A 80 3.25 -8.71 -20.36
N SER A 81 2.18 -9.36 -20.84
CA SER A 81 0.80 -8.86 -20.69
C SER A 81 0.39 -8.74 -19.22
N ILE A 82 0.73 -9.73 -18.39
CA ILE A 82 0.43 -9.73 -16.96
C ILE A 82 1.21 -8.62 -16.22
N ARG A 83 2.45 -8.32 -16.63
CA ARG A 83 3.19 -7.17 -16.10
C ARG A 83 2.55 -5.84 -16.47
N ARG A 84 2.00 -5.71 -17.67
CA ARG A 84 1.23 -4.51 -18.06
C ARG A 84 -0.08 -4.39 -17.28
N MET A 85 -0.73 -5.51 -16.94
CA MET A 85 -1.87 -5.53 -16.02
C MET A 85 -1.48 -5.02 -14.61
N GLU A 86 -0.34 -5.49 -14.09
CA GLU A 86 0.20 -5.02 -12.81
C GLU A 86 0.41 -3.51 -12.79
N TYR A 87 1.02 -2.97 -13.85
CA TYR A 87 1.20 -1.53 -14.04
C TYR A 87 -0.15 -0.77 -14.03
N LEU A 88 -1.10 -1.22 -14.84
CA LEU A 88 -2.41 -0.60 -14.98
C LEU A 88 -3.20 -0.62 -13.65
N PHE A 89 -3.14 -1.72 -12.91
CA PHE A 89 -3.83 -1.82 -11.62
C PHE A 89 -3.21 -0.90 -10.57
N ARG A 90 -1.89 -0.77 -10.54
CA ARG A 90 -1.21 0.19 -9.66
C ARG A 90 -1.55 1.63 -10.00
N GLU A 91 -1.62 1.97 -11.29
CA GLU A 91 -2.02 3.30 -11.75
C GLU A 91 -3.46 3.63 -11.29
N ILE A 92 -4.41 2.72 -11.51
CA ILE A 92 -5.81 2.88 -11.09
C ILE A 92 -5.91 3.01 -9.55
N LEU A 93 -5.19 2.17 -8.81
CA LEU A 93 -5.21 2.20 -7.34
C LEU A 93 -4.59 3.50 -6.81
N CYS A 94 -3.49 3.97 -7.40
CA CYS A 94 -2.84 5.22 -7.03
C CYS A 94 -3.76 6.41 -7.29
N SER A 95 -4.34 6.51 -8.49
CA SER A 95 -5.30 7.56 -8.83
C SER A 95 -6.50 7.57 -7.88
N LYS A 96 -7.04 6.38 -7.59
CA LYS A 96 -8.14 6.23 -6.63
C LYS A 96 -7.73 6.65 -5.21
N ALA A 97 -6.52 6.25 -4.77
CA ALA A 97 -6.00 6.59 -3.46
C ALA A 97 -5.89 8.11 -3.24
N LEU A 98 -5.46 8.85 -4.26
CA LEU A 98 -5.36 10.31 -4.19
C LEU A 98 -6.74 11.02 -4.13
N GLN A 99 -7.81 10.33 -4.51
CA GLN A 99 -9.17 10.86 -4.55
C GLN A 99 -10.05 10.43 -3.37
N ILE A 100 -9.59 9.52 -2.53
CA ILE A 100 -10.35 9.06 -1.35
C ILE A 100 -10.27 10.10 -0.24
N LYS A 101 -11.38 10.27 0.49
CA LYS A 101 -11.47 11.17 1.64
C LYS A 101 -10.40 10.88 2.69
N THR A 102 -9.88 11.93 3.31
CA THR A 102 -8.82 11.87 4.34
C THR A 102 -9.23 11.00 5.53
N THR A 103 -10.52 10.94 5.87
CA THR A 103 -11.09 10.11 6.94
C THR A 103 -10.74 8.62 6.81
N TYR A 104 -10.61 8.12 5.57
CA TYR A 104 -10.18 6.74 5.34
C TYR A 104 -8.76 6.49 5.85
N TYR A 105 -7.84 7.43 5.64
CA TYR A 105 -6.45 7.32 6.08
C TYR A 105 -6.29 7.47 7.59
N GLU A 106 -7.13 8.29 8.24
CA GLU A 106 -7.16 8.43 9.70
C GLU A 106 -7.52 7.10 10.39
N THR A 107 -8.42 6.31 9.78
CA THR A 107 -8.87 5.02 10.35
C THR A 107 -8.02 3.83 9.94
N ASN A 108 -7.52 3.78 8.70
CA ASN A 108 -6.85 2.60 8.13
C ASN A 108 -5.34 2.74 7.96
N GLY A 109 -4.82 3.97 8.06
CA GLY A 109 -3.42 4.28 7.79
C GLY A 109 -3.02 4.14 6.31
N PRO A 110 -1.92 4.79 5.88
CA PRO A 110 -1.41 4.72 4.51
C PRO A 110 -0.84 3.34 4.15
N GLY A 111 -0.34 2.58 5.14
CA GLY A 111 0.25 1.26 4.94
C GLY A 111 -0.71 0.24 4.32
N LYS A 112 -2.03 0.34 4.61
CA LYS A 112 -3.03 -0.55 4.01
C LYS A 112 -3.15 -0.35 2.50
N VAL A 113 -3.10 0.90 2.03
CA VAL A 113 -3.12 1.23 0.60
C VAL A 113 -1.85 0.76 -0.08
N MET A 114 -0.68 0.96 0.55
CA MET A 114 0.59 0.45 0.05
C MET A 114 0.60 -1.08 -0.06
N ALA A 115 0.01 -1.79 0.92
CA ALA A 115 -0.13 -3.25 0.86
C ALA A 115 -1.02 -3.71 -0.31
N LEU A 116 -2.11 -2.99 -0.63
CA LEU A 116 -2.92 -3.25 -1.82
C LEU A 116 -2.11 -3.11 -3.10
N MET A 117 -1.36 -2.03 -3.26
CA MET A 117 -0.56 -1.75 -4.47
C MET A 117 0.62 -2.71 -4.65
N THR A 118 1.21 -3.20 -3.57
CA THR A 118 2.39 -4.07 -3.60
C THR A 118 2.02 -5.54 -3.52
N ASN A 119 1.43 -5.97 -2.41
CA ASN A 119 1.21 -7.39 -2.10
C ASN A 119 0.00 -7.97 -2.83
N ASP A 120 -1.12 -7.24 -2.85
CA ASP A 120 -2.36 -7.75 -3.45
C ASP A 120 -2.30 -7.77 -4.97
N VAL A 121 -1.80 -6.72 -5.59
CA VAL A 121 -1.57 -6.70 -7.05
C VAL A 121 -0.58 -7.78 -7.46
N THR A 122 0.48 -8.02 -6.66
CA THR A 122 1.44 -9.11 -6.92
C THR A 122 0.79 -10.49 -6.79
N SER A 123 -0.05 -10.72 -5.78
CA SER A 123 -0.78 -11.98 -5.60
C SER A 123 -1.71 -12.27 -6.79
N LEU A 124 -2.41 -11.24 -7.26
CA LEU A 124 -3.27 -11.34 -8.44
C LEU A 124 -2.45 -11.63 -9.72
N ARG A 125 -1.32 -10.96 -9.88
CA ARG A 125 -0.36 -11.23 -10.96
C ARG A 125 0.11 -12.68 -10.97
N VAL A 126 0.46 -13.23 -9.80
CA VAL A 126 0.91 -14.63 -9.68
C VAL A 126 -0.22 -15.59 -10.03
N ALA A 127 -1.46 -15.30 -9.59
CA ALA A 127 -2.61 -16.15 -9.90
C ALA A 127 -2.92 -16.18 -11.40
N LEU A 128 -2.92 -15.04 -12.08
CA LEU A 128 -3.18 -14.93 -13.52
C LEU A 128 -1.98 -15.36 -14.40
N GLY A 129 -0.77 -15.37 -13.84
CA GLY A 129 0.44 -15.82 -14.51
C GLY A 129 0.72 -17.31 -14.28
N LEU A 130 1.42 -17.57 -13.18
CA LEU A 130 1.81 -18.94 -12.82
C LEU A 130 0.60 -19.85 -12.58
N GLY A 131 -0.48 -19.31 -11.96
CA GLY A 131 -1.69 -20.10 -11.72
C GLY A 131 -2.29 -20.63 -13.01
N VAL A 132 -2.45 -19.79 -14.03
CA VAL A 132 -2.98 -20.20 -15.34
C VAL A 132 -2.04 -21.17 -16.04
N MET A 133 -0.72 -20.95 -16.01
CA MET A 133 0.26 -21.90 -16.57
C MET A 133 0.12 -23.30 -15.94
N ILE A 134 0.08 -23.38 -14.61
CA ILE A 134 -0.08 -24.65 -13.89
C ILE A 134 -1.41 -25.34 -14.25
N VAL A 135 -2.50 -24.57 -14.41
CA VAL A 135 -3.80 -25.13 -14.84
C VAL A 135 -3.69 -25.76 -16.21
N VAL A 136 -3.04 -25.09 -17.16
CA VAL A 136 -2.84 -25.61 -18.52
C VAL A 136 -1.98 -26.88 -18.49
N ASP A 137 -0.84 -26.85 -17.80
CA ASP A 137 0.04 -28.02 -17.64
C ASP A 137 -0.72 -29.23 -17.03
N ILE A 138 -1.53 -29.00 -15.98
CA ILE A 138 -2.33 -30.06 -15.37
C ILE A 138 -3.33 -30.65 -16.37
N ILE A 139 -4.06 -29.83 -17.11
CA ILE A 139 -5.05 -30.27 -18.09
C ILE A 139 -4.37 -31.11 -19.17
N PHE A 140 -3.31 -30.59 -19.80
CA PHE A 140 -2.67 -31.27 -20.93
C PHE A 140 -1.90 -32.51 -20.50
N TYR A 141 -1.02 -32.42 -19.49
CA TYR A 141 -0.21 -33.57 -19.13
C TYR A 141 -1.00 -34.63 -18.37
N SER A 142 -1.91 -34.23 -17.45
CA SER A 142 -2.64 -35.22 -16.66
C SER A 142 -3.83 -35.81 -17.41
N ILE A 143 -4.61 -35.01 -18.17
CA ILE A 143 -5.80 -35.52 -18.88
C ILE A 143 -5.38 -36.12 -20.22
N VAL A 144 -4.75 -35.31 -21.10
CA VAL A 144 -4.40 -35.79 -22.46
C VAL A 144 -3.31 -36.86 -22.40
N GLY A 145 -2.30 -36.67 -21.52
CA GLY A 145 -1.26 -37.66 -21.28
C GLY A 145 -1.82 -38.99 -20.78
N SER A 146 -2.81 -38.98 -19.87
CA SER A 146 -3.48 -40.21 -19.39
C SER A 146 -4.28 -40.88 -20.50
N ILE A 147 -4.98 -40.15 -21.37
CA ILE A 147 -5.70 -40.71 -22.51
C ILE A 147 -4.74 -41.41 -23.45
N ILE A 148 -3.60 -40.79 -23.79
CA ILE A 148 -2.58 -41.39 -24.65
C ILE A 148 -1.99 -42.66 -23.99
N LEU A 149 -1.74 -42.62 -22.68
CA LEU A 149 -1.24 -43.77 -21.93
C LEU A 149 -2.23 -44.93 -21.98
N ILE A 150 -3.53 -44.70 -21.79
CA ILE A 150 -4.59 -45.72 -21.86
C ILE A 150 -4.71 -46.32 -23.27
N GLN A 151 -4.46 -45.52 -24.31
CA GLN A 151 -4.45 -46.03 -25.71
C GLN A 151 -3.23 -46.91 -26.04
N LYS A 152 -2.12 -46.73 -25.30
CA LYS A 152 -0.88 -47.50 -25.51
C LYS A 152 -0.85 -48.84 -24.77
N ILE A 153 -1.51 -48.89 -23.61
CA ILE A 153 -1.61 -50.07 -22.76
C ILE A 153 -3.08 -50.27 -22.40
N ASP A 154 -3.44 -51.52 -22.06
CA ASP A 154 -4.79 -51.78 -21.54
C ASP A 154 -5.15 -50.85 -20.37
N GLY A 155 -6.37 -50.29 -20.38
CA GLY A 155 -6.83 -49.34 -19.39
C GLY A 155 -6.73 -49.86 -17.95
N LEU A 156 -6.91 -51.18 -17.74
CA LEU A 156 -6.73 -51.81 -16.43
C LEU A 156 -5.27 -51.78 -15.96
N LEU A 157 -4.32 -51.97 -16.86
CA LEU A 157 -2.89 -51.89 -16.56
C LEU A 157 -2.47 -50.44 -16.25
N ALA A 158 -2.94 -49.47 -17.05
CA ALA A 158 -2.72 -48.04 -16.80
C ALA A 158 -3.23 -47.65 -15.44
N PHE A 159 -4.42 -48.08 -15.05
CA PHE A 159 -5.01 -47.82 -13.72
C PHE A 159 -4.15 -48.40 -12.59
N LYS A 160 -3.70 -49.67 -12.71
CA LYS A 160 -2.83 -50.29 -11.70
C LYS A 160 -1.52 -49.55 -11.53
N ILE A 161 -0.89 -49.09 -12.61
CA ILE A 161 0.37 -48.34 -12.56
C ILE A 161 0.17 -46.96 -11.90
N MET A 162 -0.96 -46.30 -12.17
CA MET A 162 -1.23 -44.96 -11.65
C MET A 162 -1.91 -44.94 -10.26
N THR A 163 -2.34 -46.09 -9.76
CA THR A 163 -2.97 -46.22 -8.42
C THR A 163 -2.18 -45.57 -7.28
N PRO A 164 -0.84 -45.69 -7.16
CA PRO A 164 -0.07 -45.03 -6.11
C PRO A 164 -0.21 -43.53 -6.11
N VAL A 165 -0.32 -42.89 -7.28
CA VAL A 165 -0.49 -41.44 -7.40
C VAL A 165 -1.77 -40.99 -6.71
N PHE A 166 -2.87 -41.75 -6.89
CA PHE A 166 -4.14 -41.45 -6.21
C PHE A 166 -4.00 -41.46 -4.68
N PHE A 167 -3.37 -42.48 -4.11
CA PHE A 167 -3.15 -42.55 -2.66
C PHE A 167 -2.23 -41.40 -2.17
N ILE A 168 -1.21 -41.06 -2.94
CA ILE A 168 -0.31 -39.97 -2.59
C ILE A 168 -1.03 -38.61 -2.64
N ILE A 169 -1.88 -38.37 -3.65
CA ILE A 169 -2.71 -37.16 -3.73
C ILE A 169 -3.61 -37.03 -2.50
N VAL A 170 -4.27 -38.14 -2.09
CA VAL A 170 -5.09 -38.16 -0.87
C VAL A 170 -4.24 -37.84 0.38
N ALA A 171 -3.06 -38.46 0.49
CA ALA A 171 -2.13 -38.19 1.59
C ALA A 171 -1.67 -36.73 1.61
N ILE A 172 -1.31 -36.15 0.45
CA ILE A 172 -0.95 -34.72 0.29
C ILE A 172 -2.12 -33.84 0.75
N PHE A 173 -3.35 -34.17 0.40
CA PHE A 173 -4.52 -33.40 0.79
C PHE A 173 -4.76 -33.41 2.31
N VAL A 174 -4.66 -34.56 2.94
CA VAL A 174 -4.84 -34.75 4.40
C VAL A 174 -3.69 -34.09 5.17
N LEU A 175 -2.44 -34.42 4.84
CA LEU A 175 -1.26 -33.87 5.51
C LEU A 175 -1.11 -32.37 5.23
N GLY A 176 -1.42 -31.92 4.00
CA GLY A 176 -1.39 -30.52 3.61
C GLY A 176 -2.37 -29.65 4.38
N ARG A 177 -3.55 -30.18 4.79
CA ARG A 177 -4.46 -29.47 5.71
C ARG A 177 -3.83 -29.25 7.07
N LYS A 178 -3.19 -30.28 7.64
CA LYS A 178 -2.50 -30.19 8.94
C LYS A 178 -1.30 -29.24 8.84
N LEU A 179 -0.53 -29.31 7.75
CA LEU A 179 0.62 -28.43 7.51
C LEU A 179 0.17 -26.95 7.43
N ARG A 180 -0.89 -26.64 6.69
CA ARG A 180 -1.44 -25.27 6.62
C ARG A 180 -1.89 -24.74 7.98
N ALA A 181 -2.51 -25.55 8.81
CA ALA A 181 -2.89 -25.15 10.17
C ALA A 181 -1.66 -24.82 11.04
N LYS A 182 -0.61 -25.65 10.98
CA LYS A 182 0.65 -25.41 11.69
C LYS A 182 1.38 -24.17 11.14
N GLN A 183 1.42 -23.99 9.82
CA GLN A 183 2.00 -22.78 9.18
C GLN A 183 1.29 -21.50 9.63
N ARG A 184 -0.05 -21.49 9.73
CA ARG A 184 -0.79 -20.32 10.26
C ARG A 184 -0.38 -20.00 11.70
N SER A 185 -0.24 -21.03 12.56
CA SER A 185 0.20 -20.84 13.94
C SER A 185 1.64 -20.34 14.03
N ALA A 186 2.55 -20.83 13.19
CA ALA A 186 3.92 -20.36 13.11
C ALA A 186 4.00 -18.92 12.58
N GLN A 187 3.17 -18.57 11.56
CA GLN A 187 3.09 -17.23 11.03
C GLN A 187 2.58 -16.21 12.04
N ALA A 188 1.56 -16.57 12.86
CA ALA A 188 1.09 -15.71 13.93
C ALA A 188 2.21 -15.39 14.94
N THR A 189 2.92 -16.44 15.42
CA THR A 189 4.04 -16.24 16.35
C THR A 189 5.21 -15.46 15.72
N TYR A 190 5.44 -15.60 14.41
CA TYR A 190 6.43 -14.78 13.69
C TYR A 190 6.01 -13.32 13.63
N SER A 191 4.72 -13.03 13.40
CA SER A 191 4.18 -11.66 13.45
C SER A 191 4.37 -11.04 14.82
N ASP A 192 4.02 -11.75 15.90
CA ASP A 192 4.20 -11.31 17.29
C ASP A 192 5.68 -10.99 17.57
N MET A 193 6.61 -11.86 17.09
CA MET A 193 8.04 -11.64 17.23
C MET A 193 8.53 -10.40 16.47
N THR A 194 8.00 -10.18 15.27
CA THR A 194 8.37 -9.02 14.43
C THR A 194 7.84 -7.72 15.03
N GLU A 195 6.60 -7.72 15.51
CA GLU A 195 5.98 -6.57 16.19
C GLU A 195 6.78 -6.19 17.45
N PHE A 196 7.08 -7.17 18.30
CA PHE A 196 7.92 -6.97 19.47
C PHE A 196 9.32 -6.43 19.10
N GLY A 197 9.96 -6.99 18.06
CA GLY A 197 11.25 -6.50 17.57
C GLY A 197 11.18 -5.06 17.07
N GLN A 198 10.11 -4.70 16.37
CA GLN A 198 9.90 -3.35 15.86
C GLN A 198 9.71 -2.33 16.99
N GLU A 199 8.93 -2.70 18.02
CA GLU A 199 8.76 -1.90 19.24
C GLU A 199 10.09 -1.69 19.97
N LEU A 200 10.92 -2.74 20.08
CA LEU A 200 12.23 -2.65 20.71
C LEU A 200 13.18 -1.67 20.01
N PHE A 201 13.25 -1.74 18.68
CA PHE A 201 14.15 -0.88 17.91
C PHE A 201 13.65 0.57 17.86
N GLN A 202 12.34 0.80 17.88
CA GLN A 202 11.78 2.15 18.02
C GLN A 202 12.07 2.75 19.39
N GLY A 203 12.09 1.93 20.45
CA GLY A 203 12.36 2.35 21.81
C GLY A 203 13.82 2.15 22.28
N ILE A 204 14.78 1.97 21.36
CA ILE A 204 16.15 1.56 21.71
C ILE A 204 16.85 2.55 22.67
N ASP A 205 16.61 3.85 22.49
CA ASP A 205 17.21 4.88 23.34
C ASP A 205 16.69 4.79 24.77
N VAL A 206 15.39 4.50 24.95
CA VAL A 206 14.79 4.31 26.28
C VAL A 206 15.37 3.04 26.93
N ILE A 207 15.47 1.95 26.20
CA ILE A 207 16.00 0.68 26.71
C ILE A 207 17.44 0.89 27.22
N ARG A 208 18.28 1.60 26.45
CA ARG A 208 19.67 1.92 26.80
C ARG A 208 19.75 2.90 27.97
N ALA A 209 18.93 3.96 27.95
CA ALA A 209 18.93 4.95 29.03
C ALA A 209 18.57 4.34 30.40
N PHE A 210 17.72 3.30 30.40
CA PHE A 210 17.32 2.59 31.61
C PHE A 210 18.10 1.30 31.89
N ASN A 211 19.12 0.96 31.07
CA ASN A 211 19.97 -0.23 31.20
C ASN A 211 19.13 -1.52 31.32
N ARG A 212 18.16 -1.71 30.40
CA ARG A 212 17.20 -2.80 30.44
C ARG A 212 17.42 -3.87 29.37
N GLU A 213 18.54 -3.85 28.64
CA GLU A 213 18.84 -4.72 27.52
C GLU A 213 18.71 -6.20 27.88
N ARG A 214 19.18 -6.58 29.06
CA ARG A 214 19.12 -8.00 29.52
C ARG A 214 17.69 -8.50 29.70
N ILE A 215 16.83 -7.71 30.37
CA ILE A 215 15.43 -8.09 30.60
C ILE A 215 14.66 -8.22 29.30
N ILE A 216 14.93 -7.30 28.38
CA ILE A 216 14.32 -7.26 27.06
C ILE A 216 14.81 -8.45 26.21
N SER A 217 16.13 -8.75 26.24
CA SER A 217 16.70 -9.93 25.58
C SER A 217 16.07 -11.23 26.07
N ASP A 218 15.88 -11.37 27.39
CA ASP A 218 15.22 -12.55 27.99
C ASP A 218 13.75 -12.67 27.51
N SER A 219 13.05 -11.54 27.35
CA SER A 219 11.68 -11.51 26.84
C SER A 219 11.60 -11.91 25.37
N PHE A 220 12.52 -11.39 24.55
CA PHE A 220 12.67 -11.77 23.14
C PHE A 220 12.99 -13.25 22.99
N GLU A 221 13.88 -13.79 23.82
CA GLU A 221 14.25 -15.21 23.80
C GLU A 221 13.04 -16.12 24.03
N LYS A 222 12.10 -15.76 24.92
CA LYS A 222 10.87 -16.53 25.15
C LYS A 222 10.00 -16.60 23.90
N ILE A 223 9.79 -15.47 23.22
CA ILE A 223 9.01 -15.41 22.00
C ILE A 223 9.71 -16.18 20.88
N ASN A 224 11.03 -16.02 20.77
CA ASN A 224 11.85 -16.72 19.76
C ASN A 224 11.85 -18.24 19.97
N LYS A 225 11.91 -18.71 21.22
CA LYS A 225 11.78 -20.15 21.55
C LYS A 225 10.41 -20.71 21.15
N LEU A 226 9.34 -19.93 21.36
CA LEU A 226 8.00 -20.32 20.92
C LEU A 226 7.90 -20.40 19.39
N ASN A 227 8.44 -19.39 18.71
CA ASN A 227 8.51 -19.36 17.24
C ASN A 227 9.32 -20.54 16.69
N TYR A 228 10.49 -20.84 17.29
CA TYR A 228 11.29 -22.01 16.94
C TYR A 228 10.51 -23.31 17.07
N LYS A 229 9.79 -23.52 18.20
CA LYS A 229 8.97 -24.71 18.40
C LYS A 229 7.88 -24.85 17.34
N LYS A 230 7.18 -23.77 17.02
CA LYS A 230 6.13 -23.75 15.98
C LYS A 230 6.70 -24.04 14.59
N ASN A 231 7.83 -23.45 14.25
CA ASN A 231 8.52 -23.74 12.99
C ASN A 231 9.06 -25.17 12.91
N MET A 232 9.52 -25.74 14.03
CA MET A 232 9.93 -27.14 14.09
C MET A 232 8.75 -28.09 13.84
N ASP A 233 7.56 -27.78 14.39
CA ASP A 233 6.33 -28.51 14.10
C ASP A 233 5.96 -28.49 12.60
N VAL A 234 6.19 -27.36 11.92
CA VAL A 234 6.01 -27.23 10.47
C VAL A 234 7.04 -28.07 9.73
N ALA A 235 8.32 -27.93 10.10
CA ALA A 235 9.44 -28.64 9.48
C ALA A 235 9.30 -30.16 9.56
N LEU A 236 8.85 -30.69 10.69
CA LEU A 236 8.59 -32.12 10.89
C LEU A 236 7.50 -32.65 9.94
N LEU A 237 6.41 -31.90 9.73
CA LEU A 237 5.37 -32.30 8.77
C LEU A 237 5.84 -32.17 7.32
N ASP A 238 6.58 -31.12 7.01
CA ASP A 238 7.12 -30.89 5.67
C ASP A 238 8.20 -31.92 5.30
N SER A 239 9.00 -32.36 6.28
CA SER A 239 10.01 -33.41 6.09
C SER A 239 9.43 -34.77 5.70
N VAL A 240 8.13 -35.01 5.98
CA VAL A 240 7.40 -36.20 5.51
C VAL A 240 6.72 -35.93 4.17
N LEU A 241 6.10 -34.77 4.03
CA LEU A 241 5.29 -34.44 2.84
C LEU A 241 6.15 -34.25 1.59
N THR A 242 7.27 -33.53 1.69
CA THR A 242 8.14 -33.24 0.55
C THR A 242 8.77 -34.52 -0.06
N PRO A 243 9.37 -35.45 0.70
CA PRO A 243 9.82 -36.72 0.14
C PRO A 243 8.69 -37.59 -0.44
N LEU A 244 7.52 -37.60 0.20
CA LEU A 244 6.36 -38.37 -0.27
C LEU A 244 5.96 -37.92 -1.70
N THR A 245 5.95 -36.61 -1.96
CA THR A 245 5.66 -36.08 -3.30
C THR A 245 6.73 -36.46 -4.31
N ARG A 246 8.01 -36.46 -3.93
CA ARG A 246 9.14 -36.80 -4.82
C ARG A 246 9.24 -38.29 -5.14
N ILE A 247 8.83 -39.15 -4.20
CA ILE A 247 8.87 -40.63 -4.39
C ILE A 247 7.73 -41.10 -5.30
N ALA A 248 6.63 -40.35 -5.43
CA ALA A 248 5.46 -40.73 -6.22
C ALA A 248 5.76 -41.26 -7.63
N PRO A 249 6.51 -40.53 -8.49
CA PRO A 249 6.82 -41.03 -9.84
C PRO A 249 7.66 -42.30 -9.82
N PHE A 250 8.58 -42.44 -8.86
CA PHE A 250 9.45 -43.60 -8.76
C PHE A 250 8.69 -44.87 -8.34
N ILE A 251 7.68 -44.76 -7.48
CA ILE A 251 6.81 -45.91 -7.16
C ILE A 251 6.03 -46.36 -8.40
N CYS A 252 5.48 -45.40 -9.16
CA CYS A 252 4.77 -45.72 -10.41
C CYS A 252 5.69 -46.38 -11.43
N ILE A 253 6.93 -45.87 -11.60
CA ILE A 253 7.94 -46.45 -12.47
C ILE A 253 8.32 -47.86 -12.01
N SER A 254 8.50 -48.09 -10.70
CA SER A 254 8.82 -49.44 -10.18
C SER A 254 7.71 -50.45 -10.49
N ILE A 255 6.44 -50.06 -10.34
CA ILE A 255 5.29 -50.89 -10.71
C ILE A 255 5.25 -51.10 -12.22
N SER A 256 5.52 -50.06 -13.02
CA SER A 256 5.60 -50.15 -14.48
C SER A 256 6.71 -51.07 -14.91
N ILE A 257 7.90 -51.02 -14.29
CA ILE A 257 9.00 -51.96 -14.57
C ILE A 257 8.57 -53.39 -14.29
N PHE A 258 7.90 -53.63 -13.15
CA PHE A 258 7.44 -54.98 -12.82
C PHE A 258 6.39 -55.51 -13.80
N ILE A 259 5.39 -54.70 -14.17
CA ILE A 259 4.29 -55.13 -15.03
C ILE A 259 4.70 -55.08 -16.51
N CYS A 260 5.08 -53.91 -17.03
CA CYS A 260 5.40 -53.71 -18.44
C CYS A 260 6.76 -54.32 -18.80
N GLY A 261 7.71 -54.34 -17.84
CA GLY A 261 8.98 -55.02 -18.05
C GLY A 261 8.82 -56.54 -18.27
N HIS A 262 7.92 -57.17 -17.48
CA HIS A 262 7.57 -58.58 -17.69
C HIS A 262 6.94 -58.85 -19.08
N LEU A 263 5.98 -58.00 -19.48
CA LEU A 263 5.38 -58.06 -20.83
C LEU A 263 6.39 -57.86 -21.93
N ALA A 264 7.38 -56.99 -21.73
CA ALA A 264 8.45 -56.77 -22.69
C ALA A 264 9.39 -58.01 -22.84
N VAL A 265 9.71 -58.68 -21.72
CA VAL A 265 10.51 -59.92 -21.74
C VAL A 265 9.76 -61.05 -22.41
N GLU A 266 8.44 -61.14 -22.22
CA GLU A 266 7.58 -62.14 -22.89
C GLU A 266 7.31 -61.83 -24.36
N GLY A 267 7.74 -60.68 -24.89
CA GLY A 267 7.59 -60.28 -26.28
C GLY A 267 6.22 -59.67 -26.63
N TYR A 268 5.37 -59.36 -25.65
CA TYR A 268 4.08 -58.70 -25.88
C TYR A 268 4.22 -57.18 -26.06
N MET A 269 5.39 -56.62 -25.79
CA MET A 269 5.66 -55.18 -25.86
C MET A 269 7.11 -54.96 -26.32
N THR A 270 7.36 -53.89 -27.10
CA THR A 270 8.72 -53.48 -27.44
C THR A 270 9.43 -52.75 -26.27
N ILE A 271 10.75 -52.71 -26.31
CA ILE A 271 11.55 -51.95 -25.34
C ILE A 271 11.24 -50.46 -25.46
N GLY A 272 11.00 -49.94 -26.67
CA GLY A 272 10.64 -48.56 -26.92
C GLY A 272 9.26 -48.20 -26.36
N GLU A 273 8.28 -49.11 -26.50
CA GLU A 273 6.96 -48.90 -25.85
C GLU A 273 7.06 -48.85 -24.35
N PHE A 274 7.85 -49.73 -23.74
CA PHE A 274 8.12 -49.71 -22.30
C PHE A 274 8.72 -48.39 -21.83
N VAL A 275 9.72 -47.84 -22.53
CA VAL A 275 10.34 -46.54 -22.21
C VAL A 275 9.37 -45.38 -22.43
N THR A 276 8.53 -45.46 -23.49
CA THR A 276 7.46 -44.50 -23.75
C THR A 276 6.50 -44.39 -22.59
N ILE A 277 6.04 -45.52 -22.05
CA ILE A 277 5.14 -45.59 -20.90
C ILE A 277 5.76 -44.93 -19.65
N ASN A 278 7.01 -45.26 -19.32
CA ASN A 278 7.72 -44.67 -18.20
C ASN A 278 7.91 -43.15 -18.34
N SER A 279 8.16 -42.69 -19.57
CA SER A 279 8.28 -41.26 -19.89
C SER A 279 6.95 -40.54 -19.72
N PHE A 280 5.81 -41.15 -20.10
CA PHE A 280 4.48 -40.59 -19.85
C PHE A 280 4.15 -40.54 -18.36
N ILE A 281 4.52 -41.56 -17.57
CA ILE A 281 4.33 -41.54 -16.11
C ILE A 281 5.02 -40.33 -15.50
N MET A 282 6.28 -40.06 -15.87
CA MET A 282 7.01 -38.89 -15.39
C MET A 282 6.33 -37.57 -15.78
N LEU A 283 5.82 -37.49 -17.02
CA LEU A 283 5.16 -36.31 -17.55
C LEU A 283 3.83 -35.99 -16.84
N ILE A 284 3.05 -37.02 -16.49
CA ILE A 284 1.72 -36.92 -15.87
C ILE A 284 1.82 -36.61 -14.38
N VAL A 285 2.75 -37.26 -13.67
CA VAL A 285 2.82 -37.17 -12.19
C VAL A 285 3.29 -35.81 -11.70
N GLY A 286 4.20 -35.14 -12.43
CA GLY A 286 4.76 -33.85 -12.07
C GLY A 286 3.70 -32.76 -11.79
N PRO A 287 2.86 -32.40 -12.76
CA PRO A 287 1.81 -31.41 -12.61
C PRO A 287 0.74 -31.76 -11.57
N LEU A 288 0.42 -33.06 -11.41
CA LEU A 288 -0.53 -33.50 -10.38
C LEU A 288 -0.07 -33.17 -8.95
N ILE A 289 1.22 -33.27 -8.69
CA ILE A 289 1.81 -32.87 -7.41
C ILE A 289 1.66 -31.34 -7.20
N GLY A 290 1.80 -30.56 -8.27
CA GLY A 290 1.65 -29.09 -8.27
C GLY A 290 0.23 -28.60 -7.92
N PHE A 291 -0.79 -29.46 -8.01
CA PHE A 291 -2.19 -29.08 -7.80
C PHE A 291 -2.46 -28.47 -6.41
N GLY A 292 -1.80 -28.96 -5.38
CA GLY A 292 -1.92 -28.41 -4.02
C GLY A 292 -1.44 -26.96 -3.90
N GLY A 293 -0.37 -26.59 -4.61
CA GLY A 293 0.15 -25.23 -4.70
C GLY A 293 -0.78 -24.30 -5.49
N LEU A 294 -1.38 -24.81 -6.57
CA LEU A 294 -2.33 -24.07 -7.39
C LEU A 294 -3.52 -23.55 -6.57
N ILE A 295 -4.13 -24.40 -5.74
CA ILE A 295 -5.24 -24.00 -4.88
C ILE A 295 -4.86 -22.79 -4.01
N SER A 296 -3.68 -22.79 -3.42
CA SER A 296 -3.19 -21.68 -2.60
C SER A 296 -3.00 -20.41 -3.41
N ILE A 297 -2.44 -20.51 -4.61
CA ILE A 297 -2.23 -19.38 -5.53
C ILE A 297 -3.57 -18.75 -5.92
N VAL A 298 -4.54 -19.57 -6.31
CA VAL A 298 -5.88 -19.11 -6.71
C VAL A 298 -6.62 -18.46 -5.53
N GLN A 299 -6.62 -19.10 -4.35
CA GLN A 299 -7.25 -18.53 -3.16
C GLN A 299 -6.66 -17.18 -2.75
N LYS A 300 -5.33 -17.03 -2.78
CA LYS A 300 -4.67 -15.75 -2.50
C LYS A 300 -5.03 -14.71 -3.55
N GLY A 301 -5.05 -15.08 -4.83
CA GLY A 301 -5.43 -14.20 -5.93
C GLY A 301 -6.87 -13.68 -5.78
N LEU A 302 -7.83 -14.56 -5.49
CA LEU A 302 -9.23 -14.19 -5.27
C LEU A 302 -9.40 -13.27 -4.06
N ALA A 303 -8.80 -13.62 -2.92
CA ALA A 303 -8.85 -12.77 -1.73
C ALA A 303 -8.24 -11.37 -1.96
N SER A 304 -7.17 -11.29 -2.75
CA SER A 304 -6.56 -10.01 -3.13
C SER A 304 -7.45 -9.21 -4.08
N LEU A 305 -8.12 -9.89 -5.01
CA LEU A 305 -9.11 -9.26 -5.91
C LEU A 305 -10.28 -8.65 -5.12
N ASP A 306 -10.80 -9.37 -4.11
CA ASP A 306 -11.88 -8.86 -3.26
C ASP A 306 -11.45 -7.58 -2.54
N ARG A 307 -10.26 -7.57 -1.91
CA ARG A 307 -9.73 -6.37 -1.22
C ARG A 307 -9.50 -5.20 -2.17
N ILE A 308 -8.94 -5.43 -3.34
CA ILE A 308 -8.76 -4.40 -4.38
C ILE A 308 -10.12 -3.83 -4.80
N THR A 309 -11.11 -4.71 -4.99
CA THR A 309 -12.45 -4.31 -5.40
C THR A 309 -13.15 -3.49 -4.34
N ASP A 310 -13.06 -3.90 -3.08
CA ASP A 310 -13.67 -3.17 -1.96
C ASP A 310 -13.05 -1.77 -1.84
N PHE A 311 -11.73 -1.65 -2.01
CA PHE A 311 -11.07 -0.35 -2.05
C PHE A 311 -11.53 0.53 -3.22
N LEU A 312 -11.69 -0.04 -4.41
CA LEU A 312 -12.16 0.70 -5.59
C LEU A 312 -13.63 1.14 -5.49
N ARG A 313 -14.43 0.50 -4.64
CA ARG A 313 -15.82 0.89 -4.37
C ARG A 313 -15.96 2.05 -3.39
N LEU A 314 -14.90 2.39 -2.65
CA LEU A 314 -14.96 3.51 -1.72
C LEU A 314 -15.39 4.80 -2.45
N PRO A 315 -16.18 5.65 -1.81
CA PRO A 315 -16.55 6.93 -2.37
C PRO A 315 -15.30 7.79 -2.59
N ILE A 316 -15.28 8.52 -3.69
CA ILE A 316 -14.24 9.51 -3.99
C ILE A 316 -14.76 10.90 -3.64
N GLU A 317 -13.85 11.77 -3.30
CA GLU A 317 -14.09 13.20 -3.26
C GLU A 317 -14.23 13.69 -4.73
N SER A 318 -15.27 14.42 -5.04
CA SER A 318 -15.41 15.01 -6.38
C SER A 318 -14.42 16.17 -6.50
N ILE A 319 -13.21 15.87 -6.96
CA ILE A 319 -12.21 16.90 -7.28
C ILE A 319 -12.56 17.40 -8.67
N ASP A 320 -12.88 18.67 -8.72
CA ASP A 320 -13.07 19.43 -9.96
C ASP A 320 -11.73 20.14 -10.27
N ASP A 321 -11.33 20.22 -11.52
CA ASP A 321 -10.07 20.87 -11.95
C ASP A 321 -10.19 22.41 -12.00
N SER A 322 -11.14 22.99 -11.26
CA SER A 322 -11.34 24.43 -11.19
C SER A 322 -10.12 25.12 -10.54
N THR A 323 -9.63 26.14 -11.20
CA THR A 323 -8.63 27.08 -10.67
C THR A 323 -9.27 28.29 -10.01
N GLU A 324 -10.60 28.33 -9.89
CA GLU A 324 -11.32 29.44 -9.26
C GLU A 324 -10.97 29.58 -7.78
N VAL A 325 -11.01 30.81 -7.31
CA VAL A 325 -10.80 31.22 -5.92
C VAL A 325 -12.04 31.94 -5.41
N LEU A 326 -12.36 31.77 -4.15
CA LEU A 326 -13.43 32.52 -3.50
C LEU A 326 -13.01 33.99 -3.33
N PRO A 327 -13.94 34.94 -3.48
CA PRO A 327 -13.67 36.31 -3.08
C PRO A 327 -13.43 36.38 -1.56
N LEU A 328 -12.66 37.35 -1.11
CA LEU A 328 -12.43 37.59 0.31
C LEU A 328 -13.70 38.16 0.95
N GLU A 329 -14.39 37.36 1.74
CA GLU A 329 -15.62 37.67 2.45
C GLU A 329 -15.54 37.23 3.91
N ASP A 330 -16.53 37.66 4.73
CA ASP A 330 -16.62 37.22 6.12
C ASP A 330 -16.92 35.72 6.19
N ILE A 331 -16.36 35.03 7.19
CA ILE A 331 -16.74 33.65 7.49
C ILE A 331 -17.75 33.67 8.65
N ASN A 332 -18.95 33.20 8.40
CA ASN A 332 -20.01 33.13 9.39
C ASN A 332 -20.26 31.67 9.80
N ILE A 333 -20.06 31.37 11.07
CA ILE A 333 -20.30 30.05 11.66
C ILE A 333 -21.57 30.15 12.53
N ARG A 334 -22.56 29.26 12.25
CA ARG A 334 -23.87 29.28 12.89
C ARG A 334 -24.22 27.91 13.44
N TYR A 335 -24.33 27.78 14.75
CA TYR A 335 -24.75 26.57 15.46
C TYR A 335 -24.03 25.30 14.95
N LEU A 336 -22.70 25.40 14.76
CA LEU A 336 -21.90 24.29 14.28
C LEU A 336 -21.73 23.24 15.39
N ASP A 337 -22.29 22.07 15.14
CA ASP A 337 -22.10 20.85 15.91
C ASP A 337 -21.34 19.81 15.07
N PHE A 338 -20.26 19.23 15.61
CA PHE A 338 -19.48 18.22 14.87
C PHE A 338 -18.95 17.12 15.78
N ASN A 339 -19.08 15.87 15.30
CA ASN A 339 -18.56 14.67 15.94
C ASN A 339 -17.75 13.84 14.94
N TYR A 340 -16.63 13.30 15.37
CA TYR A 340 -15.95 12.25 14.60
C TYR A 340 -16.73 10.93 14.70
N GLU A 341 -16.83 10.17 13.61
CA GLU A 341 -17.61 8.92 13.55
C GLU A 341 -17.29 7.90 14.65
N ASN A 342 -16.03 7.86 15.12
CA ASN A 342 -15.55 6.92 16.13
C ASN A 342 -15.41 7.52 17.56
N SER A 343 -15.87 8.74 17.78
CA SER A 343 -15.73 9.45 19.06
C SER A 343 -17.00 9.36 19.90
N LYS A 344 -16.86 9.22 21.22
CA LYS A 344 -17.99 9.20 22.17
C LYS A 344 -18.45 10.60 22.62
N GLY A 345 -17.83 11.68 22.15
CA GLY A 345 -18.12 13.05 22.57
C GLY A 345 -18.15 14.03 21.41
N HIS A 346 -18.79 15.19 21.63
CA HIS A 346 -18.80 16.28 20.68
C HIS A 346 -17.40 16.89 20.57
N ALA A 347 -16.88 16.96 19.33
CA ALA A 347 -15.62 17.65 19.07
C ALA A 347 -15.82 19.16 18.99
N LEU A 348 -16.98 19.60 18.47
CA LEU A 348 -17.45 20.97 18.50
C LEU A 348 -18.94 20.96 18.83
N SER A 349 -19.39 21.91 19.63
CA SER A 349 -20.78 22.01 20.05
C SER A 349 -21.24 23.47 20.07
N ARG A 350 -22.31 23.74 19.31
CA ARG A 350 -22.99 25.03 19.18
C ARG A 350 -22.05 26.21 18.94
N ILE A 351 -21.04 26.03 18.08
CA ILE A 351 -20.11 27.10 17.72
C ILE A 351 -20.86 28.16 16.91
N CYS A 352 -20.82 29.40 17.41
CA CYS A 352 -21.37 30.58 16.74
C CYS A 352 -20.34 31.69 16.80
N THR A 353 -19.80 32.12 15.64
CA THR A 353 -18.88 33.25 15.55
C THR A 353 -18.83 33.82 14.14
N THR A 354 -18.43 35.08 14.04
CA THR A 354 -18.13 35.73 12.75
C THR A 354 -16.67 36.12 12.72
N ILE A 355 -16.01 35.79 11.60
CA ILE A 355 -14.64 36.12 11.28
C ILE A 355 -14.68 37.18 10.19
N PRO A 356 -14.39 38.46 10.49
CA PRO A 356 -14.42 39.53 9.51
C PRO A 356 -13.33 39.33 8.44
N LYS A 357 -13.60 39.69 7.21
CA LYS A 357 -12.62 39.70 6.13
C LYS A 357 -11.45 40.63 6.45
N GLY A 358 -10.24 40.21 6.09
CA GLY A 358 -9.01 41.01 6.30
C GLY A 358 -8.58 41.11 7.76
N SER A 359 -9.21 40.36 8.70
CA SER A 359 -8.85 40.39 10.12
C SER A 359 -7.84 39.30 10.48
N PHE A 360 -7.04 39.53 11.48
CA PHE A 360 -6.20 38.55 12.15
C PHE A 360 -6.91 38.02 13.40
N ILE A 361 -7.35 36.75 13.34
CA ILE A 361 -8.07 36.08 14.42
C ILE A 361 -7.16 35.13 15.17
N GLY A 362 -7.02 35.32 16.45
CA GLY A 362 -6.33 34.41 17.37
C GLY A 362 -7.29 33.37 17.95
N ILE A 363 -6.90 32.12 17.97
CA ILE A 363 -7.68 31.01 18.53
C ILE A 363 -6.85 30.32 19.61
N VAL A 364 -7.35 30.33 20.83
CA VAL A 364 -6.68 29.76 22.00
C VAL A 364 -7.58 28.79 22.77
N GLY A 365 -7.00 27.98 23.63
CA GLY A 365 -7.74 27.05 24.50
C GLY A 365 -6.92 25.81 24.82
N LYS A 366 -7.39 25.00 25.75
CA LYS A 366 -6.70 23.78 26.19
C LYS A 366 -6.47 22.79 25.04
N PRO A 367 -5.47 21.92 25.14
CA PRO A 367 -5.33 20.78 24.21
C PRO A 367 -6.64 19.97 24.16
N GLY A 368 -7.06 19.56 22.97
CA GLY A 368 -8.29 18.79 22.78
C GLY A 368 -9.60 19.59 22.79
N SER A 369 -9.57 20.94 22.91
CA SER A 369 -10.78 21.77 22.92
C SER A 369 -11.47 21.98 21.56
N GLY A 370 -11.02 21.35 20.49
CA GLY A 370 -11.68 21.39 19.17
C GLY A 370 -11.11 22.38 18.15
N LYS A 371 -10.07 23.16 18.48
CA LYS A 371 -9.48 24.19 17.59
C LYS A 371 -9.08 23.68 16.20
N SER A 372 -8.24 22.67 16.14
CA SER A 372 -7.79 22.08 14.85
C SER A 372 -8.93 21.37 14.12
N THR A 373 -9.98 20.92 14.83
CA THR A 373 -11.19 20.37 14.22
C THR A 373 -11.93 21.45 13.41
N LEU A 374 -12.01 22.68 13.94
CA LEU A 374 -12.57 23.80 13.20
C LEU A 374 -11.80 24.06 11.90
N PHE A 375 -10.47 24.03 11.92
CA PHE A 375 -9.67 24.21 10.72
C PHE A 375 -9.89 23.07 9.72
N LYS A 376 -9.96 21.82 10.17
CA LYS A 376 -10.24 20.68 9.28
C LYS A 376 -11.60 20.81 8.56
N LEU A 377 -12.60 21.39 9.23
CA LEU A 377 -13.91 21.67 8.61
C LEU A 377 -13.82 22.83 7.61
N LEU A 378 -13.13 23.92 7.96
CA LEU A 378 -12.97 25.08 7.08
C LEU A 378 -12.27 24.74 5.76
N ILE A 379 -11.28 23.83 5.78
CA ILE A 379 -10.54 23.41 4.57
C ILE A 379 -11.16 22.18 3.88
N GLY A 380 -12.29 21.68 4.38
CA GLY A 380 -12.98 20.53 3.82
C GLY A 380 -12.19 19.19 3.91
N LEU A 381 -11.33 19.02 4.94
CA LEU A 381 -10.74 17.71 5.28
C LEU A 381 -11.73 16.83 6.06
N GLN A 382 -12.71 17.45 6.70
CA GLN A 382 -13.88 16.83 7.30
C GLN A 382 -15.13 17.47 6.70
N GLU A 383 -16.21 16.71 6.56
CA GLU A 383 -17.47 17.22 6.03
C GLU A 383 -18.14 18.11 7.07
N SER A 384 -18.41 19.35 6.71
CA SER A 384 -19.18 20.26 7.56
C SER A 384 -20.67 19.92 7.50
N PRO A 385 -21.40 20.00 8.62
CA PRO A 385 -22.84 20.00 8.59
C PRO A 385 -23.37 21.13 7.68
N ALA A 386 -24.40 20.83 6.90
CA ALA A 386 -25.03 21.82 6.03
C ALA A 386 -25.58 23.00 6.83
N LYS A 387 -25.48 24.19 6.27
CA LYS A 387 -25.94 25.45 6.89
C LYS A 387 -25.24 25.87 8.19
N ALA A 388 -24.05 25.32 8.42
CA ALA A 388 -23.28 25.63 9.62
C ALA A 388 -22.14 26.62 9.35
N ILE A 389 -21.52 26.60 8.18
CA ILE A 389 -20.38 27.47 7.83
C ILE A 389 -20.66 28.16 6.51
N TYR A 390 -20.52 29.48 6.47
CA TYR A 390 -20.76 30.30 5.28
C TYR A 390 -19.52 31.15 4.98
N PHE A 391 -19.12 31.20 3.72
CA PHE A 391 -18.21 32.19 3.16
C PHE A 391 -19.06 33.27 2.49
N GLY A 392 -19.17 34.44 3.11
CA GLY A 392 -20.16 35.45 2.75
C GLY A 392 -21.59 34.90 2.89
N ASN A 393 -22.26 34.72 1.76
CA ASN A 393 -23.62 34.17 1.70
C ASN A 393 -23.67 32.70 1.20
N GLN A 394 -22.53 32.11 0.83
CA GLN A 394 -22.46 30.77 0.27
C GLN A 394 -22.16 29.73 1.36
N ASP A 395 -22.99 28.69 1.49
CA ASP A 395 -22.72 27.57 2.38
C ASP A 395 -21.49 26.78 1.91
N ILE A 396 -20.62 26.39 2.84
CA ILE A 396 -19.41 25.62 2.54
C ILE A 396 -19.73 24.29 1.85
N SER A 397 -20.87 23.69 2.13
CA SER A 397 -21.34 22.43 1.51
C SER A 397 -21.68 22.59 0.01
N ASP A 398 -21.98 23.80 -0.43
CA ASP A 398 -22.31 24.10 -1.83
C ASP A 398 -21.08 24.60 -2.63
N ILE A 399 -19.94 24.77 -1.98
CA ILE A 399 -18.69 25.22 -2.60
C ILE A 399 -17.96 23.99 -3.16
N PRO A 400 -17.57 23.98 -4.46
CA PRO A 400 -16.68 22.95 -4.99
C PRO A 400 -15.40 22.86 -4.18
N ILE A 401 -14.99 21.64 -3.82
CA ILE A 401 -13.86 21.42 -2.87
C ILE A 401 -12.54 21.99 -3.39
N SER A 402 -12.30 21.95 -4.70
CA SER A 402 -11.12 22.56 -5.35
C SER A 402 -11.14 24.08 -5.17
N LYS A 403 -12.29 24.75 -5.39
CA LYS A 403 -12.45 26.18 -5.20
C LYS A 403 -12.22 26.58 -3.73
N LEU A 404 -12.78 25.82 -2.78
CA LEU A 404 -12.55 26.03 -1.35
C LEU A 404 -11.06 25.89 -1.01
N ARG A 405 -10.42 24.79 -1.42
CA ARG A 405 -9.01 24.55 -1.13
C ARG A 405 -8.07 25.53 -1.84
N ASN A 406 -8.41 25.99 -3.03
CA ASN A 406 -7.64 27.04 -3.72
C ASN A 406 -7.66 28.36 -2.93
N SER A 407 -8.75 28.62 -2.23
CA SER A 407 -8.96 29.88 -1.49
C SER A 407 -8.31 29.89 -0.10
N ILE A 408 -7.83 28.76 0.40
CA ILE A 408 -7.31 28.60 1.76
C ILE A 408 -5.87 28.10 1.72
N ALA A 409 -4.94 28.86 2.30
CA ALA A 409 -3.59 28.40 2.61
C ALA A 409 -3.59 27.83 4.03
N TYR A 410 -3.22 26.55 4.18
CA TYR A 410 -3.20 25.87 5.46
C TYR A 410 -1.79 25.44 5.84
N VAL A 411 -1.36 25.85 7.02
CA VAL A 411 -0.09 25.46 7.62
C VAL A 411 -0.38 24.58 8.84
N PRO A 412 -0.24 23.25 8.72
CA PRO A 412 -0.54 22.32 9.80
C PRO A 412 0.50 22.33 10.92
N THR A 413 0.12 21.89 12.11
CA THR A 413 1.00 21.70 13.27
C THR A 413 2.18 20.78 12.96
N GLN A 414 1.92 19.65 12.30
CA GLN A 414 2.97 18.71 11.87
C GLN A 414 3.43 19.06 10.47
N SER A 415 4.69 19.46 10.36
CA SER A 415 5.31 19.78 9.08
C SER A 415 5.66 18.51 8.32
N TYR A 416 5.06 18.31 7.15
CA TYR A 416 5.42 17.25 6.23
C TYR A 416 6.21 17.81 5.05
N LEU A 417 7.44 17.33 4.87
CA LEU A 417 8.32 17.71 3.77
C LEU A 417 8.59 16.52 2.86
N LEU A 418 8.58 16.80 1.57
CA LEU A 418 8.93 15.81 0.54
C LEU A 418 10.46 15.71 0.41
N SER A 419 10.96 14.56 0.04
CA SER A 419 12.38 14.31 -0.27
C SER A 419 12.76 14.94 -1.62
N THR A 420 12.61 16.27 -1.71
CA THR A 420 12.96 17.13 -2.85
C THR A 420 13.71 18.35 -2.34
N THR A 421 14.02 19.33 -3.20
CA THR A 421 14.66 20.58 -2.79
C THR A 421 13.76 21.42 -1.87
N ILE A 422 14.34 22.37 -1.14
CA ILE A 422 13.56 23.32 -0.30
C ILE A 422 12.65 24.16 -1.21
N GLU A 423 13.15 24.58 -2.35
CA GLU A 423 12.38 25.35 -3.33
C GLU A 423 11.15 24.59 -3.83
N ASP A 424 11.29 23.31 -4.20
CA ASP A 424 10.17 22.45 -4.62
C ASP A 424 9.17 22.21 -3.47
N ASN A 425 9.64 22.10 -2.23
CA ASN A 425 8.76 22.02 -1.07
C ASN A 425 7.94 23.29 -0.88
N ILE A 426 8.51 24.47 -1.11
CA ILE A 426 7.79 25.75 -1.07
C ILE A 426 6.80 25.85 -2.24
N LYS A 427 7.22 25.47 -3.46
CA LYS A 427 6.41 25.45 -4.68
C LYS A 427 5.32 24.38 -4.72
N PHE A 428 5.11 23.63 -3.65
CA PHE A 428 4.11 22.56 -3.59
C PHE A 428 2.69 23.02 -3.98
N GLY A 429 2.40 24.32 -3.90
CA GLY A 429 1.17 24.95 -4.36
C GLY A 429 1.25 25.62 -5.74
N LYS A 430 2.15 25.18 -6.62
CA LYS A 430 2.59 25.82 -7.87
C LYS A 430 1.48 26.14 -8.89
N ASP A 431 0.44 25.34 -8.96
CA ASP A 431 -0.55 25.43 -10.04
C ASP A 431 -1.71 26.40 -9.72
N LEU A 432 -1.53 27.29 -8.75
CA LEU A 432 -2.55 28.24 -8.34
C LEU A 432 -2.34 29.62 -8.96
N PRO A 433 -3.44 30.32 -9.34
CA PRO A 433 -3.36 31.60 -10.05
C PRO A 433 -2.81 32.76 -9.23
N MET A 434 -2.64 32.62 -7.91
CA MET A 434 -2.29 33.69 -6.98
C MET A 434 -1.01 33.44 -6.15
N HIS A 435 -0.03 32.72 -6.70
CA HIS A 435 1.23 32.47 -5.97
C HIS A 435 2.14 33.70 -5.94
N GLU A 436 2.90 33.84 -4.87
CA GLU A 436 4.03 34.78 -4.76
C GLU A 436 5.35 34.17 -5.31
N SER A 437 6.44 34.97 -5.35
CA SER A 437 7.74 34.38 -5.62
C SER A 437 8.25 33.58 -4.41
N VAL A 438 9.06 32.55 -4.67
CA VAL A 438 9.67 31.72 -3.62
C VAL A 438 10.51 32.57 -2.67
N GLU A 439 11.23 33.56 -3.21
CA GLU A 439 12.07 34.46 -2.43
C GLU A 439 11.26 35.32 -1.46
N VAL A 440 10.11 35.82 -1.90
CA VAL A 440 9.22 36.62 -1.04
C VAL A 440 8.62 35.75 0.04
N ALA A 441 8.11 34.56 -0.32
CA ALA A 441 7.57 33.62 0.65
C ALA A 441 8.61 33.16 1.68
N ALA A 442 9.83 32.87 1.22
CA ALA A 442 10.94 32.49 2.08
C ALA A 442 11.38 33.64 3.03
N LYS A 443 11.35 34.89 2.54
CA LYS A 443 11.60 36.06 3.40
C LYS A 443 10.53 36.24 4.46
N LYS A 444 9.25 36.10 4.09
CA LYS A 444 8.12 36.17 5.03
C LYS A 444 8.23 35.11 6.15
N ALA A 445 8.80 33.95 5.85
CA ALA A 445 9.03 32.87 6.80
C ALA A 445 10.40 32.93 7.51
N ASP A 446 11.18 33.99 7.34
CA ASP A 446 12.54 34.18 7.90
C ASP A 446 13.50 33.01 7.58
N LEU A 447 13.40 32.42 6.35
CA LEU A 447 14.23 31.28 5.95
C LEU A 447 15.65 31.65 5.54
N TYR A 448 15.88 32.90 5.11
CA TYR A 448 17.19 33.33 4.60
C TYR A 448 18.28 33.33 5.66
N ARG A 449 17.92 33.44 6.94
CA ARG A 449 18.86 33.54 8.03
C ARG A 449 19.80 32.32 8.15
N ASP A 450 19.27 31.12 7.92
CA ASP A 450 20.00 29.86 8.10
C ASP A 450 19.90 28.90 6.90
N LEU A 451 18.93 29.07 6.03
CA LEU A 451 18.70 28.20 4.89
C LEU A 451 18.88 28.90 3.52
N GLY A 452 19.27 30.20 3.48
CA GLY A 452 19.37 30.97 2.26
C GLY A 452 20.31 30.36 1.20
N VAL A 453 21.40 29.73 1.63
CA VAL A 453 22.34 29.03 0.72
C VAL A 453 21.73 27.74 0.17
N LEU A 454 20.92 27.03 0.96
CA LEU A 454 20.28 25.76 0.55
C LEU A 454 19.02 25.99 -0.28
N LEU A 455 18.41 27.18 -0.18
CA LEU A 455 17.17 27.51 -0.88
C LEU A 455 17.33 27.44 -2.41
N HIS A 456 18.49 27.87 -2.93
CA HIS A 456 18.81 27.90 -4.36
C HIS A 456 19.72 26.74 -4.78
N ASN A 457 19.88 25.71 -3.94
CA ASN A 457 20.69 24.55 -4.28
C ASN A 457 19.81 23.43 -4.86
N ASP A 458 19.66 23.42 -6.18
CA ASP A 458 18.89 22.42 -6.93
C ASP A 458 19.41 20.98 -6.79
N LEU A 459 20.62 20.80 -6.26
CA LEU A 459 21.25 19.49 -6.08
C LEU A 459 21.05 18.92 -4.67
N HIS A 460 20.53 19.73 -3.73
CA HIS A 460 20.32 19.28 -2.35
C HIS A 460 18.87 18.88 -2.10
N ASN A 461 18.61 17.58 -2.18
CA ASN A 461 17.34 17.01 -1.77
C ASN A 461 17.33 16.79 -0.24
N LEU A 462 16.23 17.16 0.40
CA LEU A 462 16.01 16.88 1.79
C LEU A 462 15.96 15.36 2.04
N ALA A 463 16.44 14.92 3.19
CA ALA A 463 16.24 13.56 3.67
C ALA A 463 14.75 13.25 3.83
N GLU A 464 14.41 11.97 3.97
CA GLU A 464 13.01 11.52 4.18
C GLU A 464 12.39 12.30 5.34
N GLU A 465 11.21 12.89 5.11
CA GLU A 465 10.51 13.79 6.05
C GLU A 465 11.37 14.96 6.58
N GLY A 466 12.46 15.34 5.87
CA GLY A 466 13.36 16.41 6.30
C GLY A 466 14.12 16.10 7.59
N HIS A 467 14.49 14.85 7.85
CA HIS A 467 15.22 14.46 9.08
C HIS A 467 16.55 15.21 9.29
N ASP A 468 17.10 15.81 8.25
CA ASP A 468 18.29 16.66 8.26
C ASP A 468 18.03 18.09 8.73
N LEU A 469 16.78 18.48 8.97
CA LEU A 469 16.37 19.81 9.39
C LEU A 469 15.90 19.83 10.86
N SER A 470 16.14 20.97 11.54
CA SER A 470 15.57 21.22 12.87
C SER A 470 14.04 21.40 12.80
N GLY A 471 13.35 21.20 13.91
CA GLY A 471 11.89 21.40 14.00
C GLY A 471 11.46 22.79 13.56
N GLY A 472 12.20 23.83 13.97
CA GLY A 472 11.93 25.21 13.57
C GLY A 472 12.15 25.47 12.08
N GLN A 473 13.17 24.87 11.47
CA GLN A 473 13.40 24.95 10.02
C GLN A 473 12.27 24.31 9.24
N LYS A 474 11.81 23.12 9.65
CA LYS A 474 10.65 22.44 9.05
C LYS A 474 9.39 23.30 9.13
N GLN A 475 9.10 23.89 10.29
CA GLN A 475 7.94 24.77 10.47
C GLN A 475 8.03 26.00 9.54
N ARG A 476 9.19 26.64 9.43
CA ARG A 476 9.37 27.80 8.55
C ARG A 476 9.22 27.46 7.07
N ILE A 477 9.74 26.31 6.61
CA ILE A 477 9.51 25.85 5.21
C ILE A 477 8.01 25.62 4.98
N ASN A 478 7.30 25.04 5.94
CA ASN A 478 5.86 24.82 5.85
C ASN A 478 5.07 26.15 5.85
N MET A 479 5.50 27.13 6.65
CA MET A 479 4.94 28.49 6.59
C MET A 479 5.22 29.17 5.24
N ALA A 480 6.45 29.06 4.71
CA ALA A 480 6.78 29.60 3.40
C ALA A 480 5.90 28.98 2.29
N ARG A 481 5.56 27.70 2.37
CA ARG A 481 4.58 27.05 1.47
C ARG A 481 3.21 27.71 1.56
N GLY A 482 2.74 28.03 2.77
CA GLY A 482 1.49 28.75 2.99
C GLY A 482 1.52 30.16 2.41
N PHE A 483 2.60 30.91 2.61
CA PHE A 483 2.79 32.25 2.07
C PHE A 483 2.95 32.26 0.54
N TYR A 484 3.65 31.28 -0.02
CA TYR A 484 3.78 31.12 -1.46
C TYR A 484 2.44 30.97 -2.18
N LYS A 485 1.51 30.24 -1.55
CA LYS A 485 0.15 30.04 -2.08
C LYS A 485 -0.63 31.35 -2.18
N ASN A 486 -0.40 32.31 -1.32
CA ASN A 486 -1.01 33.66 -1.28
C ASN A 486 -2.54 33.65 -1.43
N ALA A 487 -3.21 32.74 -0.73
CA ALA A 487 -4.66 32.56 -0.79
C ALA A 487 -5.39 33.62 0.05
N PRO A 488 -6.68 33.96 -0.24
CA PRO A 488 -7.48 34.92 0.53
C PRO A 488 -7.58 34.59 2.02
N TYR A 489 -7.55 33.32 2.39
CA TYR A 489 -7.60 32.87 3.79
C TYR A 489 -6.34 32.12 4.14
N LEU A 490 -5.68 32.49 5.23
CA LEU A 490 -4.49 31.83 5.77
C LEU A 490 -4.80 31.22 7.14
N LEU A 491 -4.69 29.90 7.25
CA LEU A 491 -4.91 29.15 8.48
C LEU A 491 -3.58 28.62 9.01
N LEU A 492 -3.18 29.07 10.20
CA LEU A 492 -1.95 28.72 10.90
C LEU A 492 -2.29 27.86 12.13
N ASP A 493 -1.99 26.57 12.09
CA ASP A 493 -2.32 25.61 13.15
C ASP A 493 -1.08 25.29 13.99
N ASP A 494 -0.89 26.02 15.08
CA ASP A 494 0.20 25.88 16.08
C ASP A 494 1.62 25.81 15.47
N CYS A 495 1.84 26.57 14.41
CA CYS A 495 3.08 26.53 13.62
C CYS A 495 4.22 27.38 14.21
N PHE A 496 4.02 28.03 15.37
CA PHE A 496 5.01 28.84 16.07
C PHE A 496 5.70 28.12 17.23
N SER A 497 5.27 26.92 17.57
CA SER A 497 5.68 26.21 18.80
C SER A 497 7.17 25.89 18.87
N ALA A 498 7.82 25.58 17.74
CA ALA A 498 9.25 25.25 17.67
C ALA A 498 10.16 26.43 17.26
N LEU A 499 9.63 27.66 17.16
CA LEU A 499 10.37 28.85 16.76
C LEU A 499 10.88 29.63 17.96
N ASP A 500 12.02 30.29 17.80
CA ASP A 500 12.53 31.25 18.80
C ASP A 500 11.75 32.57 18.74
N ALA A 501 11.79 33.34 19.83
CA ALA A 501 11.01 34.59 19.98
C ALA A 501 11.36 35.64 18.91
N VAL A 502 12.62 35.73 18.49
CA VAL A 502 13.05 36.69 17.47
C VAL A 502 12.42 36.37 16.12
N THR A 503 12.48 35.10 15.70
CA THR A 503 11.84 34.59 14.47
C THR A 503 10.33 34.80 14.51
N VAL A 504 9.68 34.51 15.65
CA VAL A 504 8.23 34.72 15.83
C VAL A 504 7.87 36.18 15.58
N ASN A 505 8.57 37.13 16.23
CA ASN A 505 8.28 38.56 16.05
C ASN A 505 8.48 39.02 14.58
N THR A 506 9.55 38.58 13.92
CA THR A 506 9.80 38.90 12.50
C THR A 506 8.66 38.44 11.61
N ILE A 507 8.15 37.20 11.82
CA ILE A 507 7.04 36.65 11.04
C ILE A 507 5.75 37.40 11.35
N LEU A 508 5.46 37.71 12.63
CA LEU A 508 4.25 38.46 13.03
C LEU A 508 4.23 39.86 12.43
N ASP A 509 5.36 40.58 12.45
CA ASP A 509 5.45 41.90 11.82
C ASP A 509 5.16 41.83 10.32
N THR A 510 5.56 40.74 9.67
CA THR A 510 5.24 40.50 8.26
C THR A 510 3.75 40.22 8.06
N LEU A 511 3.11 39.42 8.93
CA LEU A 511 1.68 39.10 8.83
C LEU A 511 0.81 40.35 9.02
N HIS A 512 1.19 41.28 9.87
CA HIS A 512 0.47 42.55 10.06
C HIS A 512 0.57 43.54 8.90
N THR A 513 1.56 43.38 8.02
CA THR A 513 1.67 44.20 6.78
C THR A 513 0.77 43.71 5.65
N VAL A 514 0.18 42.51 5.76
CA VAL A 514 -0.65 41.91 4.72
C VAL A 514 -2.13 42.17 4.98
N ASN A 515 -2.63 43.34 4.56
CA ASN A 515 -4.03 43.75 4.76
C ASN A 515 -5.06 43.08 3.84
N GLU A 516 -4.64 42.21 2.92
CA GLU A 516 -5.49 41.60 1.89
C GLU A 516 -5.91 40.17 2.17
N GLN A 517 -5.56 39.61 3.32
CA GLN A 517 -5.88 38.23 3.69
C GLN A 517 -6.60 38.17 5.05
N THR A 518 -7.53 37.21 5.20
CA THR A 518 -8.04 36.85 6.53
C THR A 518 -7.13 35.77 7.13
N ILE A 519 -6.57 36.04 8.31
CA ILE A 519 -5.65 35.14 8.99
C ILE A 519 -6.32 34.56 10.23
N LEU A 520 -6.37 33.24 10.32
CA LEU A 520 -6.75 32.52 11.52
C LEU A 520 -5.53 31.81 12.09
N CYS A 521 -5.19 32.09 13.32
CA CYS A 521 -4.02 31.53 13.97
C CYS A 521 -4.40 30.78 15.24
N ILE A 522 -4.23 29.48 15.26
CA ILE A 522 -4.22 28.69 16.49
C ILE A 522 -2.80 28.72 17.04
N SER A 523 -2.64 29.17 18.27
CA SER A 523 -1.35 29.11 18.95
C SER A 523 -1.52 28.88 20.44
N GLN A 524 -0.59 28.11 21.00
CA GLN A 524 -0.44 28.04 22.47
C GLN A 524 0.40 29.19 23.02
N ARG A 525 1.18 29.86 22.16
CA ARG A 525 1.96 31.06 22.54
C ARG A 525 1.07 32.31 22.53
N LEU A 526 0.78 32.82 23.68
CA LEU A 526 -0.10 33.99 23.80
C LEU A 526 0.54 35.27 23.24
N GLU A 527 1.87 35.36 23.18
CA GLU A 527 2.60 36.45 22.50
C GLU A 527 2.20 36.60 21.02
N VAL A 528 1.83 35.51 20.36
CA VAL A 528 1.33 35.52 18.98
C VAL A 528 -0.10 36.04 18.93
N ILE A 529 -0.91 35.64 19.89
CA ILE A 529 -2.35 35.84 19.92
C ILE A 529 -2.71 37.26 20.46
N GLU A 530 -1.90 37.84 21.33
CA GLU A 530 -2.16 39.19 21.88
C GLU A 530 -2.19 40.28 20.81
N LYS A 531 -1.54 40.03 19.63
CA LYS A 531 -1.54 40.93 18.47
C LYS A 531 -2.77 40.74 17.56
N ALA A 532 -3.67 39.80 17.82
CA ALA A 532 -4.85 39.54 17.01
C ALA A 532 -5.93 40.61 17.19
N ASP A 533 -6.65 40.95 16.11
CA ASP A 533 -7.78 41.90 16.14
C ASP A 533 -8.93 41.37 17.00
N LYS A 534 -9.14 40.03 16.95
CA LYS A 534 -10.15 39.33 17.78
C LYS A 534 -9.56 37.99 18.24
N ILE A 535 -9.82 37.63 19.47
CA ILE A 535 -9.42 36.36 20.06
C ILE A 535 -10.67 35.54 20.37
N ILE A 536 -10.61 34.25 20.02
CA ILE A 536 -11.66 33.25 20.27
C ILE A 536 -11.09 32.21 21.22
N VAL A 537 -11.73 31.99 22.36
CA VAL A 537 -11.29 31.07 23.40
C VAL A 537 -12.15 29.81 23.37
N PHE A 538 -11.51 28.66 23.15
CA PHE A 538 -12.15 27.36 23.14
C PHE A 538 -11.95 26.60 24.45
N ASP A 539 -13.02 25.99 24.96
CA ASP A 539 -12.97 25.00 26.04
C ASP A 539 -14.01 23.91 25.80
N GLU A 540 -13.61 22.65 25.91
CA GLU A 540 -14.46 21.44 25.75
C GLU A 540 -15.42 21.48 24.55
N GLY A 541 -14.94 21.91 23.38
CA GLY A 541 -15.71 21.98 22.14
C GLY A 541 -16.62 23.22 22.02
N HIS A 542 -16.58 24.16 22.93
CA HIS A 542 -17.37 25.39 22.94
C HIS A 542 -16.50 26.65 22.83
N ILE A 543 -17.06 27.72 22.28
CA ILE A 543 -16.49 29.06 22.42
C ILE A 543 -16.99 29.61 23.74
N VAL A 544 -16.07 29.88 24.67
CA VAL A 544 -16.39 30.38 26.01
C VAL A 544 -16.19 31.88 26.13
N GLU A 545 -15.26 32.46 25.36
CA GLU A 545 -14.98 33.90 25.37
C GLU A 545 -14.62 34.38 23.96
N GLU A 546 -15.00 35.58 23.62
CA GLU A 546 -14.57 36.30 22.42
C GLU A 546 -14.34 37.78 22.75
N GLY A 547 -13.32 38.40 22.16
CA GLY A 547 -13.02 39.82 22.35
C GLY A 547 -11.60 40.17 21.94
N THR A 548 -11.18 41.40 22.17
CA THR A 548 -9.80 41.84 22.04
C THR A 548 -8.96 41.37 23.23
N HIS A 549 -7.63 41.44 23.10
CA HIS A 549 -6.70 41.09 24.18
C HIS A 549 -7.03 41.85 25.49
N GLU A 550 -7.23 43.16 25.42
CA GLU A 550 -7.52 44.01 26.59
C GLU A 550 -8.89 43.68 27.23
N GLU A 551 -9.92 43.44 26.39
CA GLU A 551 -11.25 43.08 26.89
C GLU A 551 -11.24 41.74 27.63
N LEU A 552 -10.52 40.73 27.09
CA LEU A 552 -10.47 39.42 27.70
C LEU A 552 -9.64 39.39 28.99
N LEU A 553 -8.56 40.18 29.07
CA LEU A 553 -7.83 40.34 30.32
C LEU A 553 -8.69 40.95 31.42
N ASN A 554 -9.55 41.92 31.07
CA ASN A 554 -10.41 42.61 32.04
C ASN A 554 -11.58 41.71 32.51
N ARG A 555 -12.01 40.72 31.70
CA ARG A 555 -13.10 39.79 32.09
C ARG A 555 -12.72 38.77 33.15
N ASN A 556 -11.42 38.58 33.45
CA ASN A 556 -10.91 37.62 34.42
C ASN A 556 -11.38 36.16 34.15
N GLY A 557 -11.53 35.77 32.89
CA GLY A 557 -11.98 34.46 32.46
C GLY A 557 -10.85 33.46 32.17
N LEU A 558 -11.17 32.49 31.33
CA LEU A 558 -10.21 31.42 30.92
C LEU A 558 -8.98 32.01 30.19
N TYR A 559 -9.19 33.02 29.32
CA TYR A 559 -8.09 33.68 28.62
C TYR A 559 -7.05 34.27 29.60
N LYS A 560 -7.51 35.00 30.60
CA LYS A 560 -6.63 35.58 31.62
C LYS A 560 -5.91 34.48 32.40
N THR A 561 -6.59 33.42 32.76
CA THR A 561 -5.97 32.28 33.47
C THR A 561 -4.84 31.68 32.68
N LEU A 562 -5.02 31.46 31.35
CA LEU A 562 -3.99 30.97 30.47
C LEU A 562 -2.83 31.95 30.32
N TYR A 563 -3.14 33.25 30.24
CA TYR A 563 -2.15 34.30 30.07
C TYR A 563 -1.26 34.46 31.34
N ASP A 564 -1.87 34.47 32.51
CA ASP A 564 -1.15 34.59 33.79
C ASP A 564 -0.27 33.36 34.06
N ALA A 565 -0.75 32.15 33.68
CA ALA A 565 0.04 30.92 33.78
C ALA A 565 1.32 31.00 32.93
N GLN A 566 1.22 31.43 31.67
CA GLN A 566 2.41 31.56 30.80
C GLN A 566 3.36 32.67 31.25
N LYS A 567 2.86 33.81 31.69
CA LYS A 567 3.72 34.87 32.24
C LYS A 567 4.39 34.47 33.56
N GLY A 568 3.72 33.69 34.40
CA GLY A 568 4.28 33.16 35.65
C GLY A 568 5.42 32.16 35.39
N GLU A 569 5.32 31.31 34.36
CA GLU A 569 6.39 30.42 33.93
C GLU A 569 7.61 31.18 33.38
N VAL A 570 7.42 32.22 32.59
CA VAL A 570 8.51 33.08 32.07
C VAL A 570 9.25 33.81 33.16
N HIS A 571 8.61 34.16 34.27
CA HIS A 571 9.27 34.79 35.43
C HIS A 571 10.09 33.79 36.26
N ASN A 572 9.66 32.52 36.34
CA ASN A 572 10.41 31.48 37.05
C ASN A 572 11.62 30.94 36.25
N GLU A 573 11.64 31.07 34.93
CA GLU A 573 12.81 30.71 34.11
C GLU A 573 13.91 31.80 34.08
N LYS A 574 13.58 33.03 34.48
CA LYS A 574 14.53 34.16 34.56
C LYS A 574 15.08 34.40 35.96
N ALA A 575 14.62 33.67 36.96
CA ALA A 575 15.11 33.71 38.34
C ALA A 575 15.99 32.47 38.63
#